data_c3e4638c835075b4c3848f9e366942bf
#
_entry.id   c3e4638c835075b4c3848f9e366942bf
#
_cell.length_a   1.000
_cell.length_b   1.000
_cell.length_c   1.000
_cell.angle_alpha   90.00
_cell.angle_beta   90.00
_cell.angle_gamma   90.00
#
_symmetry.space_group_name_H-M   'P 1'
#
loop_
_entity.id
_entity.type
_entity.pdbx_description
1 polymer ?
#
loop_
_entity_poly.entity_id
_entity_poly.type
_entity_poly.pdbx_seq_one_letter_code
_entity_poly.pdbx_strand_id
1 'polypeptide(L)'
;MKPYDKQIGGTHYQNFKIQPSKFVIENELLYPEGCVIKYILRHRLKGKKQDLEKAKHFIDMIIERDYPKDFLEEAEKEKKELEESYKESRRQTEERKSNEWIKGYNKWKKNK
;
A
#
# COMPACT_ATOMS: atom_id res chain seq x y z
N MET A 1 12.56 -32.80 18.87
CA MET A 1 12.79 -31.33 18.65
C MET A 1 11.52 -30.58 18.89
N LYS A 2 11.53 -29.57 19.74
CA LYS A 2 10.37 -28.73 20.02
C LYS A 2 10.06 -27.85 18.80
N PRO A 3 8.75 -27.48 18.56
CA PRO A 3 8.37 -26.71 17.38
C PRO A 3 9.17 -25.42 17.16
N TYR A 4 9.48 -24.68 18.23
CA TYR A 4 10.23 -23.43 18.11
C TYR A 4 11.74 -23.60 17.89
N ASP A 5 12.26 -24.81 18.06
CA ASP A 5 13.66 -25.13 17.80
C ASP A 5 13.94 -25.41 16.32
N LYS A 6 12.89 -25.47 15.50
CA LYS A 6 12.94 -25.82 14.09
C LYS A 6 12.12 -24.84 13.27
N GLN A 7 12.64 -24.44 12.11
CA GLN A 7 11.92 -23.66 11.14
C GLN A 7 11.89 -24.41 9.81
N ILE A 8 10.68 -24.52 9.23
CA ILE A 8 10.49 -25.08 7.91
C ILE A 8 10.58 -23.94 6.90
N GLY A 9 11.43 -24.07 5.88
CA GLY A 9 11.61 -23.07 4.84
C GLY A 9 12.62 -21.98 5.14
N GLY A 10 13.54 -22.22 6.09
CA GLY A 10 14.61 -21.27 6.39
C GLY A 10 14.95 -21.19 7.87
N THR A 11 15.74 -20.19 8.25
CA THR A 11 16.21 -20.00 9.62
C THR A 11 16.01 -18.58 10.14
N HIS A 12 15.32 -17.71 9.39
CA HIS A 12 15.21 -16.27 9.70
C HIS A 12 14.49 -15.98 11.02
N TYR A 13 13.60 -16.89 11.52
CA TYR A 13 12.95 -16.71 12.81
C TYR A 13 13.78 -17.24 14.00
N GLN A 14 14.76 -18.10 13.74
CA GLN A 14 15.59 -18.72 14.77
C GLN A 14 16.46 -17.72 15.54
N ASN A 15 16.79 -16.59 14.93
CA ASN A 15 17.66 -15.57 15.49
C ASN A 15 16.94 -14.56 16.41
N PHE A 16 15.63 -14.60 16.49
CA PHE A 16 14.89 -13.73 17.39
C PHE A 16 14.90 -14.27 18.82
N LYS A 17 15.05 -13.40 19.80
CA LYS A 17 14.96 -13.78 21.23
C LYS A 17 13.60 -14.40 21.54
N ILE A 18 12.55 -13.80 21.00
CA ILE A 18 11.18 -14.33 21.07
C ILE A 18 10.71 -14.44 19.62
N GLN A 19 10.42 -15.64 19.18
CA GLN A 19 9.94 -15.86 17.82
C GLN A 19 8.56 -15.23 17.63
N PRO A 20 8.26 -14.64 16.44
CA PRO A 20 6.99 -13.98 16.18
C PRO A 20 5.78 -14.86 16.47
N SER A 21 5.80 -16.12 16.07
CA SER A 21 4.70 -17.06 16.28
C SER A 21 4.44 -17.33 17.77
N LYS A 22 5.49 -17.45 18.57
CA LYS A 22 5.35 -17.64 20.00
C LYS A 22 4.73 -16.42 20.67
N PHE A 23 5.20 -15.21 20.32
CA PHE A 23 4.66 -13.95 20.82
C PHE A 23 3.17 -13.81 20.51
N VAL A 24 2.80 -14.10 19.27
CA VAL A 24 1.40 -13.99 18.80
C VAL A 24 0.49 -14.96 19.56
N ILE A 25 0.92 -16.20 19.72
CA ILE A 25 0.14 -17.24 20.39
C ILE A 25 -0.01 -16.95 21.88
N GLU A 26 1.07 -16.61 22.55
CA GLU A 26 1.04 -16.35 24.00
C GLU A 26 0.23 -15.08 24.36
N ASN A 27 0.22 -14.08 23.48
CA ASN A 27 -0.57 -12.87 23.66
C ASN A 27 -1.98 -12.97 23.09
N GLU A 28 -2.38 -14.11 22.56
CA GLU A 28 -3.70 -14.36 21.99
C GLU A 28 -4.09 -13.32 20.93
N LEU A 29 -3.15 -12.95 20.07
CA LEU A 29 -3.39 -11.99 19.00
C LEU A 29 -4.19 -12.61 17.87
N LEU A 30 -5.01 -11.80 17.22
CA LEU A 30 -5.80 -12.21 16.06
C LEU A 30 -4.91 -12.34 14.83
N TYR A 31 -5.44 -12.98 13.80
CA TYR A 31 -4.66 -13.32 12.59
C TYR A 31 -4.01 -12.10 11.92
N PRO A 32 -4.75 -11.00 11.62
CA PRO A 32 -4.11 -9.86 10.95
C PRO A 32 -3.03 -9.18 11.79
N GLU A 33 -3.25 -9.04 13.10
CA GLU A 33 -2.24 -8.47 14.02
C GLU A 33 -0.97 -9.33 14.02
N GLY A 34 -1.14 -10.64 14.08
CA GLY A 34 -0.03 -11.59 14.00
C GLY A 34 0.73 -11.49 12.68
N CYS A 35 0.02 -11.33 11.57
CA CYS A 35 0.64 -11.15 10.25
C CYS A 35 1.45 -9.85 10.16
N VAL A 36 0.93 -8.74 10.70
CA VAL A 36 1.67 -7.48 10.76
C VAL A 36 3.00 -7.67 11.48
N ILE A 37 2.98 -8.25 12.68
CA ILE A 37 4.18 -8.50 13.47
C ILE A 37 5.16 -9.37 12.70
N LYS A 38 4.70 -10.45 12.10
CA LYS A 38 5.53 -11.35 11.31
C LYS A 38 6.27 -10.63 10.18
N TYR A 39 5.56 -9.84 9.37
CA TYR A 39 6.15 -9.14 8.24
C TYR A 39 7.07 -8.01 8.63
N ILE A 40 6.74 -7.27 9.69
CA ILE A 40 7.62 -6.22 10.23
C ILE A 40 8.96 -6.82 10.67
N LEU A 41 8.93 -7.93 11.40
CA LEU A 41 10.16 -8.57 11.88
C LEU A 41 10.96 -9.24 10.76
N ARG A 42 10.29 -9.70 9.71
CA ARG A 42 10.91 -10.47 8.62
C ARG A 42 11.50 -9.62 7.50
N HIS A 43 11.03 -8.40 7.29
CA HIS A 43 11.29 -7.65 6.05
C HIS A 43 12.77 -7.48 5.72
N ARG A 44 13.62 -7.24 6.71
CA ARG A 44 15.06 -7.08 6.49
C ARG A 44 15.75 -8.37 6.06
N LEU A 45 15.21 -9.49 6.50
CA LEU A 45 15.83 -10.82 6.31
C LEU A 45 15.33 -11.52 5.04
N LYS A 46 14.12 -11.23 4.57
CA LYS A 46 13.53 -11.97 3.45
C LYS A 46 12.80 -11.11 2.44
N GLY A 47 11.62 -10.60 2.78
CA GLY A 47 10.69 -10.02 1.80
C GLY A 47 10.91 -8.56 1.46
N LYS A 48 11.80 -7.85 2.18
CA LYS A 48 12.13 -6.45 1.93
C LYS A 48 10.88 -5.57 1.86
N LYS A 49 10.79 -4.69 0.88
CA LYS A 49 9.67 -3.78 0.68
C LYS A 49 8.32 -4.51 0.55
N GLN A 50 8.31 -5.65 -0.11
CA GLN A 50 7.07 -6.44 -0.28
C GLN A 50 6.49 -6.87 1.08
N ASP A 51 7.32 -7.27 2.04
CA ASP A 51 6.85 -7.61 3.38
C ASP A 51 6.24 -6.41 4.09
N LEU A 52 6.82 -5.23 3.93
CA LEU A 52 6.25 -4.00 4.51
C LEU A 52 4.92 -3.63 3.85
N GLU A 53 4.77 -3.85 2.56
CA GLU A 53 3.51 -3.64 1.85
C GLU A 53 2.44 -4.64 2.31
N LYS A 54 2.82 -5.89 2.55
CA LYS A 54 1.93 -6.88 3.14
C LYS A 54 1.48 -6.49 4.55
N ALA A 55 2.40 -5.98 5.37
CA ALA A 55 2.06 -5.48 6.71
C ALA A 55 1.05 -4.33 6.64
N LYS A 56 1.22 -3.39 5.73
CA LYS A 56 0.27 -2.30 5.49
C LYS A 56 -1.11 -2.83 5.10
N HIS A 57 -1.16 -3.82 4.24
CA HIS A 57 -2.42 -4.43 3.81
C HIS A 57 -3.18 -5.07 4.99
N PHE A 58 -2.47 -5.78 5.87
CA PHE A 58 -3.07 -6.34 7.07
C PHE A 58 -3.51 -5.28 8.09
N ILE A 59 -2.78 -4.16 8.16
CA ILE A 59 -3.20 -3.01 8.98
C ILE A 59 -4.52 -2.43 8.45
N ASP A 60 -4.67 -2.31 7.14
CA ASP A 60 -5.93 -1.85 6.54
C ASP A 60 -7.11 -2.78 6.87
N MET A 61 -6.86 -4.10 6.91
CA MET A 61 -7.87 -5.06 7.34
C MET A 61 -8.30 -4.87 8.80
N ILE A 62 -7.35 -4.53 9.67
CA ILE A 62 -7.62 -4.25 11.08
C ILE A 62 -8.48 -2.98 11.21
N ILE A 63 -8.14 -1.94 10.46
CA ILE A 63 -8.90 -0.68 10.46
C ILE A 63 -10.33 -0.92 9.97
N GLU A 64 -10.49 -1.65 8.90
CA GLU A 64 -11.83 -1.99 8.38
C GLU A 64 -12.66 -2.78 9.39
N ARG A 65 -12.04 -3.72 10.10
CA ARG A 65 -12.71 -4.55 11.10
C ARG A 65 -13.14 -3.77 12.34
N ASP A 66 -12.22 -2.97 12.89
CA ASP A 66 -12.40 -2.32 14.19
C ASP A 66 -12.92 -0.89 14.09
N TYR A 67 -12.63 -0.20 13.00
CA TYR A 67 -12.99 1.21 12.76
C TYR A 67 -13.59 1.40 11.38
N PRO A 68 -14.68 0.68 11.03
CA PRO A 68 -15.20 0.67 9.66
C PRO A 68 -15.66 2.03 9.16
N LYS A 69 -16.19 2.86 10.04
CA LYS A 69 -16.65 4.21 9.69
C LYS A 69 -15.48 5.10 9.26
N ASP A 70 -14.40 5.10 10.03
CA ASP A 70 -13.21 5.90 9.73
C ASP A 70 -12.53 5.43 8.45
N PHE A 71 -12.45 4.12 8.25
CA PHE A 71 -11.90 3.53 7.03
C PHE A 71 -12.67 3.96 5.78
N LEU A 72 -14.00 3.94 5.81
CA LEU A 72 -14.84 4.34 4.68
C LEU A 72 -14.72 5.83 4.37
N GLU A 73 -14.68 6.69 5.39
CA GLU A 73 -14.50 8.14 5.22
C GLU A 73 -13.16 8.45 4.55
N GLU A 74 -12.07 7.82 4.99
CA GLU A 74 -10.75 7.99 4.37
C GLU A 74 -10.71 7.48 2.93
N ALA A 75 -11.31 6.32 2.66
CA ALA A 75 -11.37 5.75 1.32
C ALA A 75 -12.16 6.65 0.37
N GLU A 76 -13.28 7.21 0.82
CA GLU A 76 -14.07 8.16 0.02
C GLU A 76 -13.31 9.46 -0.26
N LYS A 77 -12.58 9.95 0.72
CA LYS A 77 -11.75 11.15 0.58
C LYS A 77 -10.65 10.92 -0.46
N GLU A 78 -9.91 9.83 -0.34
CA GLU A 78 -8.86 9.45 -1.31
C GLU A 78 -9.43 9.33 -2.72
N LYS A 79 -10.60 8.70 -2.85
CA LYS A 79 -11.28 8.55 -4.14
C LYS A 79 -11.63 9.90 -4.77
N LYS A 80 -12.16 10.83 -3.98
CA LYS A 80 -12.49 12.19 -4.43
C LYS A 80 -11.25 12.94 -4.88
N GLU A 81 -10.18 12.89 -4.09
CA GLU A 81 -8.90 13.54 -4.42
C GLU A 81 -8.34 12.99 -5.74
N LEU A 82 -8.42 11.68 -5.94
CA LEU A 82 -7.97 11.04 -7.18
C LEU A 82 -8.82 11.46 -8.38
N GLU A 83 -10.14 11.49 -8.24
CA GLU A 83 -11.05 11.93 -9.30
C GLU A 83 -10.80 13.40 -9.70
N GLU A 84 -10.59 14.28 -8.72
CA GLU A 84 -10.26 15.69 -8.97
C GLU A 84 -8.91 15.82 -9.69
N SER A 85 -7.92 15.03 -9.29
CA SER A 85 -6.62 14.98 -9.96
C SER A 85 -6.74 14.56 -11.42
N TYR A 86 -7.55 13.56 -11.74
CA TYR A 86 -7.81 13.12 -13.12
C TYR A 86 -8.52 14.18 -13.92
N LYS A 87 -9.51 14.86 -13.35
CA LYS A 87 -10.23 15.96 -14.02
C LYS A 87 -9.29 17.10 -14.37
N GLU A 88 -8.44 17.51 -13.44
CA GLU A 88 -7.45 18.57 -13.67
C GLU A 88 -6.46 18.18 -14.75
N SER A 89 -5.96 16.97 -14.74
CA SER A 89 -5.05 16.45 -15.76
C SER A 89 -5.69 16.45 -17.16
N ARG A 90 -6.96 16.04 -17.27
CA ARG A 90 -7.71 16.09 -18.53
C ARG A 90 -7.88 17.53 -19.01
N ARG A 91 -8.24 18.45 -18.13
CA ARG A 91 -8.42 19.87 -18.45
C ARG A 91 -7.13 20.46 -18.99
N GLN A 92 -6.00 20.22 -18.35
CA GLN A 92 -4.69 20.68 -18.81
C GLN A 92 -4.32 20.10 -20.17
N THR A 93 -4.61 18.85 -20.41
CA THR A 93 -4.37 18.19 -21.71
C THR A 93 -5.21 18.81 -22.82
N GLU A 94 -6.49 19.05 -22.56
CA GLU A 94 -7.40 19.67 -23.53
C GLU A 94 -7.00 21.11 -23.85
N GLU A 95 -6.63 21.90 -22.86
CA GLU A 95 -6.10 23.25 -23.07
C GLU A 95 -4.83 23.25 -23.92
N ARG A 96 -3.90 22.34 -23.64
CA ARG A 96 -2.67 22.20 -24.42
C ARG A 96 -2.97 21.86 -25.89
N LYS A 97 -3.84 20.90 -26.13
CA LYS A 97 -4.24 20.51 -27.49
C LYS A 97 -4.92 21.65 -28.23
N SER A 98 -5.81 22.39 -27.57
CA SER A 98 -6.49 23.55 -28.13
C SER A 98 -5.48 24.64 -28.50
N ASN A 99 -4.53 24.92 -27.64
CA ASN A 99 -3.48 25.92 -27.89
C ASN A 99 -2.56 25.51 -29.06
N GLU A 100 -2.22 24.24 -29.17
CA GLU A 100 -1.44 23.70 -30.28
C GLU A 100 -2.20 23.85 -31.62
N TRP A 101 -3.48 23.55 -31.61
CA TRP A 101 -4.35 23.72 -32.78
C TRP A 101 -4.40 25.20 -33.22
N ILE A 102 -4.61 26.13 -32.28
CA ILE A 102 -4.65 27.57 -32.55
C ILE A 102 -3.32 28.05 -33.14
N LYS A 103 -2.19 27.64 -32.58
CA LYS A 103 -0.86 27.95 -33.11
C LYS A 103 -0.69 27.43 -34.54
N GLY A 104 -1.10 26.20 -34.80
CA GLY A 104 -1.04 25.59 -36.11
C GLY A 104 -1.89 26.34 -37.13
N TYR A 105 -3.11 26.70 -36.77
CA TYR A 105 -4.01 27.47 -37.61
C TYR A 105 -3.42 28.85 -37.92
N ASN A 106 -2.92 29.57 -36.94
CA ASN A 106 -2.33 30.89 -37.12
C ASN A 106 -1.10 30.85 -38.05
N LYS A 107 -0.25 29.83 -37.91
CA LYS A 107 0.91 29.60 -38.78
C LYS A 107 0.46 29.35 -40.22
N TRP A 108 -0.51 28.49 -40.44
CA TRP A 108 -1.08 28.18 -41.73
C TRP A 108 -1.66 29.45 -42.40
N LYS A 109 -2.43 30.24 -41.64
CA LYS A 109 -3.05 31.48 -42.13
C LYS A 109 -2.00 32.51 -42.58
N LYS A 110 -0.87 32.64 -41.88
CA LYS A 110 0.24 33.53 -42.28
C LYS A 110 0.88 33.16 -43.61
N ASN A 111 0.90 31.88 -43.94
CA ASN A 111 1.55 31.37 -45.14
C ASN A 111 0.61 31.38 -46.37
N LYS A 112 -0.60 31.81 -46.24
CA LYS A 112 -1.54 32.09 -47.33
C LYS A 112 -1.51 33.58 -47.71
#